data_718667f5a4d008f798302ea66f013941
#
_entry.id   718667f5a4d008f798302ea66f013941
#
_cell.length_a   1.000
_cell.length_b   1.000
_cell.length_c   1.000
_cell.angle_alpha   90.00
_cell.angle_beta   90.00
_cell.angle_gamma   90.00
#
_symmetry.space_group_name_H-M   'P 1'
#
loop_
_entity.id
_entity.type
_entity.pdbx_description
1 polymer ?
#
loop_
_entity_poly.entity_id
_entity_poly.type
_entity_poly.pdbx_seq_one_letter_code
_entity_poly.pdbx_strand_id
1 'polypeptide(L)'
;MTFDSGGISIKPAAKMDQMKYDMCGSAVVLGVFHALSRLKPEINVVGIIPSTENLSGSRAVKPGDVLTAYNGKTIEVLNTDAEGRLILADGLSYASKHYDPEYILDFATLTGAIVVTLGHIATGVMGNDDKLMEEVKISSENTGEKVWELPLWPEYCKQIKSDVADIKNMGSAGPVSYTHLTLPTRLM
;
A
#
# COMPACT_ATOMS: atom_id res chain seq x y z
N MET A 1 -9.07 -2.29 -1.02
CA MET A 1 -10.41 -2.12 -0.38
C MET A 1 -11.46 -2.77 -1.26
N THR A 2 -12.54 -3.32 -0.70
CA THR A 2 -13.68 -3.81 -1.52
C THR A 2 -14.55 -2.66 -2.01
N PHE A 3 -14.63 -1.60 -1.21
CA PHE A 3 -15.12 -0.28 -1.61
C PHE A 3 -14.51 0.78 -0.71
N ASP A 4 -14.07 1.89 -1.29
CA ASP A 4 -13.46 3.01 -0.57
C ASP A 4 -14.24 4.31 -0.77
N SER A 5 -15.06 4.68 0.21
CA SER A 5 -15.75 5.97 0.23
C SER A 5 -14.91 7.12 0.79
N GLY A 6 -13.72 6.82 1.34
CA GLY A 6 -12.92 7.74 2.14
C GLY A 6 -13.28 7.73 3.62
N GLY A 7 -14.33 7.00 4.00
CA GLY A 7 -14.81 6.98 5.37
C GLY A 7 -15.39 8.34 5.79
N ILE A 8 -15.01 8.83 6.97
CA ILE A 8 -15.44 10.16 7.47
C ILE A 8 -14.79 11.29 6.66
N SER A 9 -13.56 11.12 6.19
CA SER A 9 -12.92 12.02 5.21
C SER A 9 -13.43 11.70 3.81
N ILE A 10 -14.75 11.85 3.60
CA ILE A 10 -15.49 11.35 2.46
C ILE A 10 -14.97 11.93 1.13
N LYS A 11 -14.83 11.06 0.12
CA LYS A 11 -14.47 11.46 -1.24
C LYS A 11 -15.59 12.31 -1.87
N PRO A 12 -15.28 13.18 -2.85
CA PRO A 12 -16.29 13.80 -3.70
C PRO A 12 -17.18 12.72 -4.37
N ALA A 13 -18.47 13.04 -4.54
CA ALA A 13 -19.41 12.11 -5.17
C ALA A 13 -19.06 11.76 -6.63
N ALA A 14 -18.37 12.69 -7.33
CA ALA A 14 -17.91 12.48 -8.69
C ALA A 14 -16.94 11.28 -8.77
N LYS A 15 -17.31 10.27 -9.57
CA LYS A 15 -16.57 9.02 -9.78
C LYS A 15 -16.40 8.14 -8.53
N MET A 16 -17.16 8.36 -7.47
CA MET A 16 -17.10 7.51 -6.27
C MET A 16 -17.53 6.05 -6.59
N ASP A 17 -18.40 5.85 -7.57
CA ASP A 17 -18.80 4.53 -8.10
C ASP A 17 -17.61 3.72 -8.63
N GLN A 18 -16.52 4.38 -9.03
CA GLN A 18 -15.28 3.73 -9.46
C GLN A 18 -14.46 3.17 -8.29
N MET A 19 -14.76 3.54 -7.06
CA MET A 19 -14.06 3.03 -5.88
C MET A 19 -14.31 1.54 -5.60
N LYS A 20 -15.23 0.91 -6.33
CA LYS A 20 -15.33 -0.57 -6.45
C LYS A 20 -14.08 -1.21 -7.07
N TYR A 21 -13.25 -0.44 -7.78
CA TYR A 21 -11.99 -0.90 -8.37
C TYR A 21 -10.78 -0.74 -7.43
N ASP A 22 -10.97 -0.22 -6.23
CA ASP A 22 -9.90 -0.09 -5.23
C ASP A 22 -9.46 -1.44 -4.63
N MET A 23 -9.81 -2.52 -5.29
CA MET A 23 -9.38 -3.89 -5.05
C MET A 23 -8.42 -4.43 -6.13
N CYS A 24 -7.95 -3.60 -7.06
CA CYS A 24 -7.13 -4.07 -8.17
C CYS A 24 -5.78 -4.66 -7.72
N GLY A 25 -5.20 -4.20 -6.59
CA GLY A 25 -4.05 -4.87 -6.00
C GLY A 25 -4.34 -6.32 -5.63
N SER A 26 -5.52 -6.60 -5.06
CA SER A 26 -5.96 -7.98 -4.78
C SER A 26 -6.14 -8.80 -6.06
N ALA A 27 -6.65 -8.17 -7.13
CA ALA A 27 -6.79 -8.82 -8.43
C ALA A 27 -5.43 -9.22 -9.01
N VAL A 28 -4.40 -8.38 -8.83
CA VAL A 28 -3.02 -8.72 -9.23
C VAL A 28 -2.53 -9.95 -8.47
N VAL A 29 -2.69 -10.00 -7.15
CA VAL A 29 -2.31 -11.17 -6.34
C VAL A 29 -3.02 -12.44 -6.84
N LEU A 30 -4.32 -12.39 -7.09
CA LEU A 30 -5.07 -13.53 -7.65
C LEU A 30 -4.57 -13.92 -9.04
N GLY A 31 -4.24 -12.95 -9.88
CA GLY A 31 -3.66 -13.17 -11.20
C GLY A 31 -2.30 -13.89 -11.14
N VAL A 32 -1.43 -13.48 -10.20
CA VAL A 32 -0.16 -14.15 -9.92
C VAL A 32 -0.39 -15.61 -9.53
N PHE A 33 -1.32 -15.90 -8.60
CA PHE A 33 -1.62 -17.27 -8.21
C PHE A 33 -2.23 -18.11 -9.34
N HIS A 34 -3.03 -17.48 -10.21
CA HIS A 34 -3.52 -18.15 -11.42
C HIS A 34 -2.35 -18.55 -12.33
N ALA A 35 -1.39 -17.64 -12.55
CA ALA A 35 -0.19 -17.94 -13.34
C ALA A 35 0.68 -19.04 -12.70
N LEU A 36 0.95 -18.93 -11.39
CA LEU A 36 1.73 -19.91 -10.63
C LEU A 36 1.12 -21.30 -10.69
N SER A 37 -0.22 -21.42 -10.65
CA SER A 37 -0.92 -22.72 -10.75
C SER A 37 -0.65 -23.44 -12.09
N ARG A 38 -0.32 -22.69 -13.14
CA ARG A 38 -0.01 -23.21 -14.47
C ARG A 38 1.48 -23.43 -14.69
N LEU A 39 2.30 -22.47 -14.26
CA LEU A 39 3.76 -22.51 -14.43
C LEU A 39 4.43 -23.49 -13.46
N LYS A 40 3.86 -23.67 -12.27
CA LYS A 40 4.34 -24.58 -11.22
C LYS A 40 5.84 -24.45 -10.93
N PRO A 41 6.36 -23.23 -10.70
CA PRO A 41 7.76 -23.07 -10.33
C PRO A 41 8.04 -23.73 -8.98
N GLU A 42 9.27 -24.18 -8.76
CA GLU A 42 9.70 -24.79 -7.49
C GLU A 42 10.02 -23.74 -6.42
N ILE A 43 9.02 -22.93 -6.07
CA ILE A 43 9.11 -21.86 -5.06
C ILE A 43 7.91 -21.93 -4.11
N ASN A 44 8.10 -21.47 -2.87
CA ASN A 44 7.02 -21.28 -1.93
C ASN A 44 6.50 -19.84 -2.06
N VAL A 45 5.21 -19.68 -2.27
CA VAL A 45 4.57 -18.37 -2.40
C VAL A 45 3.36 -18.30 -1.49
N VAL A 46 3.24 -17.22 -0.73
CA VAL A 46 2.08 -16.91 0.10
C VAL A 46 1.44 -15.62 -0.42
N GLY A 47 0.14 -15.67 -0.71
CA GLY A 47 -0.65 -14.48 -1.08
C GLY A 47 -1.47 -14.02 0.11
N ILE A 48 -1.36 -12.74 0.46
CA ILE A 48 -2.13 -12.11 1.53
C ILE A 48 -2.94 -10.97 0.92
N ILE A 49 -4.25 -10.98 1.17
CA ILE A 49 -5.19 -9.97 0.68
C ILE A 49 -5.94 -9.38 1.87
N PRO A 50 -5.43 -8.32 2.51
CA PRO A 50 -6.19 -7.59 3.52
C PRO A 50 -7.45 -7.00 2.89
N SER A 51 -8.63 -7.38 3.38
CA SER A 51 -9.90 -7.01 2.76
C SER A 51 -10.83 -6.36 3.77
N THR A 52 -11.26 -5.14 3.45
CA THR A 52 -12.23 -4.39 4.25
C THR A 52 -12.94 -3.35 3.38
N GLU A 53 -14.00 -2.76 3.89
CA GLU A 53 -14.65 -1.56 3.34
C GLU A 53 -14.21 -0.33 4.13
N ASN A 54 -14.16 0.83 3.47
CA ASN A 54 -13.98 2.11 4.12
C ASN A 54 -15.24 2.95 3.92
N LEU A 55 -16.11 2.94 4.92
CA LEU A 55 -17.41 3.60 4.89
C LEU A 55 -17.58 4.52 6.11
N SER A 56 -18.39 5.56 5.95
CA SER A 56 -18.85 6.37 7.08
C SER A 56 -19.90 5.61 7.90
N GLY A 57 -19.90 5.81 9.22
CA GLY A 57 -20.86 5.15 10.10
C GLY A 57 -20.56 5.43 11.57
N SER A 58 -21.45 4.97 12.44
CA SER A 58 -21.32 5.22 13.90
C SER A 58 -20.10 4.58 14.55
N ARG A 59 -19.50 3.58 13.89
CA ARG A 59 -18.29 2.88 14.35
C ARG A 59 -17.09 3.11 13.43
N ALA A 60 -17.21 4.06 12.48
CA ALA A 60 -16.11 4.38 11.58
C ALA A 60 -14.93 4.98 12.34
N VAL A 61 -13.73 4.70 11.85
CA VAL A 61 -12.51 5.37 12.30
C VAL A 61 -12.63 6.87 11.99
N LYS A 62 -12.18 7.70 12.93
CA LYS A 62 -12.26 9.16 12.81
C LYS A 62 -10.88 9.78 12.70
N PRO A 63 -10.75 10.90 12.01
CA PRO A 63 -9.54 11.73 12.14
C PRO A 63 -9.27 12.07 13.63
N GLY A 64 -8.04 11.84 14.06
CA GLY A 64 -7.63 11.95 15.48
C GLY A 64 -7.62 10.61 16.24
N ASP A 65 -8.20 9.55 15.71
CA ASP A 65 -8.08 8.22 16.32
C ASP A 65 -6.63 7.71 16.19
N VAL A 66 -6.19 6.94 17.20
CA VAL A 66 -4.91 6.24 17.19
C VAL A 66 -5.20 4.75 17.11
N LEU A 67 -4.70 4.11 16.05
CA LEU A 67 -4.84 2.68 15.83
C LEU A 67 -3.55 1.96 16.21
N THR A 68 -3.67 0.71 16.65
CA THR A 68 -2.52 -0.17 16.87
C THR A 68 -2.43 -1.15 15.71
N ALA A 69 -1.35 -1.08 14.94
CA ALA A 69 -1.06 -2.02 13.86
C ALA A 69 -0.70 -3.41 14.41
N TYR A 70 -0.77 -4.42 13.56
CA TYR A 70 -0.50 -5.83 13.90
C TYR A 70 0.87 -6.07 14.55
N ASN A 71 1.87 -5.25 14.23
CA ASN A 71 3.21 -5.29 14.84
C ASN A 71 3.31 -4.54 16.19
N GLY A 72 2.21 -4.00 16.69
CA GLY A 72 2.14 -3.24 17.95
C GLY A 72 2.49 -1.76 17.84
N LYS A 73 2.87 -1.25 16.65
CA LYS A 73 3.09 0.18 16.43
C LYS A 73 1.78 0.94 16.39
N THR A 74 1.80 2.16 16.93
CA THR A 74 0.64 3.04 16.94
C THR A 74 0.66 3.99 15.75
N ILE A 75 -0.51 4.23 15.15
CA ILE A 75 -0.67 5.07 13.98
C ILE A 75 -1.77 6.10 14.24
N GLU A 76 -1.43 7.37 14.24
CA GLU A 76 -2.40 8.46 14.26
C GLU A 76 -3.08 8.60 12.91
N VAL A 77 -4.40 8.54 12.90
CA VAL A 77 -5.20 8.71 11.68
C VAL A 77 -5.58 10.17 11.52
N LEU A 78 -4.97 10.88 10.60
CA LEU A 78 -5.33 12.27 10.28
C LEU A 78 -6.34 12.36 9.13
N ASN A 79 -6.37 11.36 8.27
CA ASN A 79 -7.29 11.29 7.14
C ASN A 79 -7.74 9.84 6.95
N THR A 80 -9.03 9.60 7.01
CA THR A 80 -9.58 8.25 6.84
C THR A 80 -9.62 7.80 5.38
N ASP A 81 -9.38 8.70 4.42
CA ASP A 81 -9.18 8.38 2.99
C ASP A 81 -7.71 7.93 2.68
N ALA A 82 -6.93 7.75 3.72
CA ALA A 82 -5.59 7.17 3.68
C ALA A 82 -5.57 5.84 4.45
N GLU A 83 -6.56 5.01 4.26
CA GLU A 83 -6.82 3.73 4.94
C GLU A 83 -6.03 2.56 4.33
N GLY A 84 -5.80 2.58 3.03
CA GLY A 84 -5.11 1.49 2.32
C GLY A 84 -3.75 1.18 2.92
N ARG A 85 -2.98 2.19 3.29
CA ARG A 85 -1.70 2.02 3.99
C ARG A 85 -1.82 1.42 5.38
N LEU A 86 -2.96 1.59 6.05
CA LEU A 86 -3.21 1.01 7.38
C LEU A 86 -3.39 -0.50 7.27
N ILE A 87 -4.21 -0.97 6.33
CA ILE A 87 -4.40 -2.40 6.11
C ILE A 87 -3.17 -3.08 5.50
N LEU A 88 -2.38 -2.36 4.68
CA LEU A 88 -1.10 -2.87 4.19
C LEU A 88 -0.10 -3.04 5.33
N ALA A 89 -0.03 -2.10 6.28
CA ALA A 89 0.83 -2.22 7.45
C ALA A 89 0.55 -3.51 8.23
N ASP A 90 -0.72 -3.86 8.40
CA ASP A 90 -1.12 -5.11 9.06
C ASP A 90 -0.78 -6.34 8.22
N GLY A 91 -1.09 -6.32 6.92
CA GLY A 91 -0.81 -7.42 6.01
C GLY A 91 0.68 -7.74 5.90
N LEU A 92 1.53 -6.72 5.74
CA LEU A 92 2.98 -6.86 5.66
C LEU A 92 3.58 -7.33 6.99
N SER A 93 3.11 -6.79 8.11
CA SER A 93 3.54 -7.22 9.45
C SER A 93 3.14 -8.66 9.73
N TYR A 94 1.95 -9.06 9.31
CA TYR A 94 1.48 -10.46 9.40
C TYR A 94 2.36 -11.39 8.56
N ALA A 95 2.64 -11.01 7.30
CA ALA A 95 3.49 -11.79 6.40
C ALA A 95 4.86 -12.07 7.03
N SER A 96 5.52 -11.03 7.47
CA SER A 96 6.86 -11.13 8.06
C SER A 96 6.89 -11.96 9.34
N LYS A 97 5.87 -11.82 10.19
CA LYS A 97 5.82 -12.55 11.47
C LYS A 97 5.57 -14.04 11.31
N HIS A 98 4.81 -14.44 10.29
CA HIS A 98 4.32 -15.82 10.18
C HIS A 98 5.03 -16.65 9.12
N TYR A 99 5.70 -16.04 8.15
CA TYR A 99 6.24 -16.76 7.00
C TYR A 99 7.74 -16.60 6.79
N ASP A 100 8.40 -15.66 7.50
CA ASP A 100 9.83 -15.36 7.34
C ASP A 100 10.26 -15.30 5.85
N PRO A 101 9.63 -14.43 5.06
CA PRO A 101 9.82 -14.41 3.61
C PRO A 101 11.18 -13.81 3.22
N GLU A 102 11.80 -14.36 2.18
CA GLU A 102 12.99 -13.77 1.55
C GLU A 102 12.66 -12.43 0.90
N TYR A 103 11.52 -12.35 0.23
CA TYR A 103 11.01 -11.13 -0.40
C TYR A 103 9.52 -10.93 -0.12
N ILE A 104 9.11 -9.66 -0.03
CA ILE A 104 7.71 -9.26 0.00
C ILE A 104 7.48 -8.26 -1.13
N LEU A 105 6.50 -8.52 -1.98
CA LEU A 105 6.01 -7.57 -2.97
C LEU A 105 4.56 -7.21 -2.63
N ASP A 106 4.25 -5.92 -2.55
CA ASP A 106 2.87 -5.46 -2.41
C ASP A 106 2.38 -4.78 -3.68
N PHE A 107 1.09 -4.92 -3.94
CA PHE A 107 0.40 -4.34 -5.08
C PHE A 107 -0.84 -3.61 -4.58
N ALA A 108 -0.91 -2.32 -4.84
CA ALA A 108 -2.01 -1.50 -4.35
C ALA A 108 -2.36 -0.35 -5.30
N THR A 109 -3.64 -0.02 -5.38
CA THR A 109 -4.16 1.22 -5.96
C THR A 109 -4.13 2.32 -4.89
N LEU A 110 -2.93 2.61 -4.37
CA LEU A 110 -2.78 3.23 -3.06
C LEU A 110 -3.06 4.73 -3.05
N THR A 111 -2.64 5.47 -4.08
CA THR A 111 -2.77 6.93 -4.06
C THR A 111 -3.00 7.52 -5.45
N GLY A 112 -3.85 8.55 -5.52
CA GLY A 112 -4.01 9.35 -6.74
C GLY A 112 -2.77 10.18 -7.09
N ALA A 113 -1.86 10.42 -6.15
CA ALA A 113 -0.65 11.20 -6.39
C ALA A 113 0.30 10.52 -7.39
N ILE A 114 0.30 9.19 -7.47
CA ILE A 114 1.10 8.47 -8.47
C ILE A 114 0.60 8.76 -9.89
N VAL A 115 -0.71 8.94 -10.08
CA VAL A 115 -1.29 9.30 -11.37
C VAL A 115 -0.90 10.70 -11.78
N VAL A 116 -0.77 11.63 -10.83
CA VAL A 116 -0.25 12.99 -11.10
C VAL A 116 1.22 12.93 -11.53
N THR A 117 2.00 12.00 -10.98
CA THR A 117 3.44 11.88 -11.26
C THR A 117 3.72 11.15 -12.57
N LEU A 118 3.06 10.01 -12.82
CA LEU A 118 3.37 9.10 -13.94
C LEU A 118 2.23 8.97 -14.97
N GLY A 119 1.09 9.62 -14.75
CA GLY A 119 -0.11 9.42 -15.57
C GLY A 119 -0.66 7.99 -15.41
N HIS A 120 -1.32 7.52 -16.48
CA HIS A 120 -1.86 6.17 -16.58
C HIS A 120 -0.96 5.25 -17.45
N ILE A 121 0.33 5.56 -17.54
CA ILE A 121 1.25 4.90 -18.48
C ILE A 121 2.19 3.93 -17.79
N ALA A 122 2.61 4.24 -16.56
CA ALA A 122 3.57 3.43 -15.83
C ALA A 122 3.13 3.23 -14.37
N THR A 123 3.50 2.10 -13.81
CA THR A 123 3.36 1.80 -12.39
C THR A 123 4.55 2.37 -11.62
N GLY A 124 4.29 3.12 -10.56
CA GLY A 124 5.34 3.54 -9.64
C GLY A 124 5.78 2.38 -8.78
N VAL A 125 7.07 2.14 -8.73
CA VAL A 125 7.67 1.10 -7.88
C VAL A 125 8.65 1.71 -6.91
N MET A 126 8.73 1.15 -5.71
CA MET A 126 9.65 1.57 -4.66
C MET A 126 10.09 0.32 -3.91
N GLY A 127 11.36 0.26 -3.52
CA GLY A 127 11.89 -0.92 -2.84
C GLY A 127 13.09 -0.58 -1.96
N ASN A 128 13.43 -1.49 -1.09
CA ASN A 128 14.59 -1.42 -0.19
C ASN A 128 15.63 -2.52 -0.50
N ASP A 129 15.45 -3.23 -1.62
CA ASP A 129 16.36 -4.25 -2.12
C ASP A 129 16.66 -3.97 -3.59
N ASP A 130 17.90 -3.56 -3.88
CA ASP A 130 18.33 -3.15 -5.22
C ASP A 130 18.28 -4.32 -6.22
N LYS A 131 18.53 -5.55 -5.76
CA LYS A 131 18.50 -6.74 -6.60
C LYS A 131 17.07 -7.05 -7.03
N LEU A 132 16.13 -7.05 -6.10
CA LEU A 132 14.72 -7.25 -6.40
C LEU A 132 14.18 -6.14 -7.32
N MET A 133 14.59 -4.90 -7.10
CA MET A 133 14.22 -3.78 -7.96
C MET A 133 14.72 -3.94 -9.39
N GLU A 134 15.92 -4.47 -9.58
CA GLU A 134 16.46 -4.76 -10.91
C GLU A 134 15.67 -5.87 -11.61
N GLU A 135 15.32 -6.94 -10.89
CA GLU A 135 14.46 -8.02 -11.43
C GLU A 135 13.07 -7.52 -11.84
N VAL A 136 12.50 -6.57 -11.08
CA VAL A 136 11.23 -5.93 -11.44
C VAL A 136 11.36 -5.13 -12.74
N LYS A 137 12.45 -4.38 -12.93
CA LYS A 137 12.72 -3.63 -14.17
C LYS A 137 12.89 -4.56 -15.38
N ILE A 138 13.68 -5.62 -15.24
CA ILE A 138 13.86 -6.64 -16.29
C ILE A 138 12.52 -7.27 -16.64
N SER A 139 11.70 -7.60 -15.66
CA SER A 139 10.35 -8.14 -15.86
C SER A 139 9.45 -7.16 -16.60
N SER A 140 9.52 -5.88 -16.26
CA SER A 140 8.80 -4.79 -16.93
C SER A 140 9.17 -4.72 -18.42
N GLU A 141 10.45 -4.79 -18.75
CA GLU A 141 10.93 -4.78 -20.15
C GLU A 141 10.43 -6.01 -20.92
N ASN A 142 10.49 -7.18 -20.29
CA ASN A 142 10.08 -8.45 -20.92
C ASN A 142 8.57 -8.54 -21.16
N THR A 143 7.77 -7.94 -20.29
CA THR A 143 6.30 -7.98 -20.38
C THR A 143 5.70 -6.78 -21.11
N GLY A 144 6.46 -5.68 -21.22
CA GLY A 144 5.97 -4.41 -21.74
C GLY A 144 5.12 -3.63 -20.72
N GLU A 145 4.94 -4.12 -19.50
CA GLU A 145 4.28 -3.41 -18.42
C GLU A 145 5.26 -2.43 -17.77
N LYS A 146 5.13 -1.16 -18.10
CA LYS A 146 6.08 -0.13 -17.69
C LYS A 146 6.06 0.12 -16.19
N VAL A 147 7.24 0.13 -15.59
CA VAL A 147 7.46 0.58 -14.21
C VAL A 147 8.41 1.78 -14.17
N TRP A 148 8.29 2.59 -13.13
CA TRP A 148 9.24 3.66 -12.85
C TRP A 148 9.58 3.69 -11.37
N GLU A 149 10.88 3.57 -11.08
CA GLU A 149 11.36 3.57 -9.72
C GLU A 149 11.35 4.98 -9.13
N LEU A 150 10.81 5.08 -7.92
CA LEU A 150 10.74 6.28 -7.12
C LEU A 150 11.61 6.13 -5.86
N PRO A 151 12.27 7.19 -5.41
CA PRO A 151 13.22 7.09 -4.30
C PRO A 151 12.52 6.86 -2.95
N LEU A 152 13.21 6.14 -2.04
CA LEU A 152 12.85 5.98 -0.63
C LEU A 152 13.92 6.66 0.26
N TRP A 153 13.95 7.99 0.27
CA TRP A 153 14.91 8.73 1.07
C TRP A 153 14.51 8.83 2.55
N PRO A 154 15.46 8.73 3.48
CA PRO A 154 15.18 8.80 4.93
C PRO A 154 14.46 10.08 5.38
N GLU A 155 14.60 11.16 4.62
CA GLU A 155 13.93 12.44 4.87
C GLU A 155 12.40 12.31 4.87
N TYR A 156 11.84 11.39 4.08
CA TYR A 156 10.40 11.14 4.04
C TYR A 156 9.86 10.60 5.37
N CYS A 157 10.66 9.83 6.13
CA CYS A 157 10.28 9.34 7.44
C CYS A 157 9.98 10.46 8.44
N LYS A 158 10.59 11.65 8.25
CA LYS A 158 10.33 12.81 9.12
C LYS A 158 8.91 13.37 8.93
N GLN A 159 8.33 13.17 7.76
CA GLN A 159 7.02 13.73 7.41
C GLN A 159 5.86 12.99 8.07
N ILE A 160 6.08 11.73 8.47
CA ILE A 160 5.06 10.90 9.12
C ILE A 160 5.24 10.78 10.64
N LYS A 161 6.11 11.58 11.25
CA LYS A 161 6.22 11.62 12.72
C LYS A 161 4.95 12.18 13.34
N SER A 162 4.48 11.54 14.40
CA SER A 162 3.34 11.98 15.21
C SER A 162 3.83 12.42 16.58
N ASP A 163 3.08 13.30 17.24
CA ASP A 163 3.31 13.71 18.62
C ASP A 163 2.55 12.81 19.62
N VAL A 164 1.59 12.01 19.15
CA VAL A 164 0.68 11.20 19.99
C VAL A 164 0.74 9.70 19.67
N ALA A 165 1.46 9.31 18.61
CA ALA A 165 1.64 7.92 18.17
C ALA A 165 3.06 7.70 17.65
N ASP A 166 3.43 6.47 17.31
CA ASP A 166 4.73 6.20 16.68
C ASP A 166 4.85 6.90 15.33
N ILE A 167 3.77 6.90 14.55
CA ILE A 167 3.68 7.57 13.25
C ILE A 167 2.25 8.07 13.00
N LYS A 168 2.07 8.84 11.92
CA LYS A 168 0.75 9.25 11.40
C LYS A 168 0.55 8.74 9.98
N ASN A 169 -0.72 8.58 9.57
CA ASN A 169 -1.06 8.03 8.26
C ASN A 169 -0.98 9.05 7.11
N MET A 170 -0.65 10.30 7.39
CA MET A 170 -0.49 11.37 6.39
C MET A 170 0.82 12.10 6.58
N GLY A 171 1.52 12.42 5.50
CA GLY A 171 2.66 13.32 5.52
C GLY A 171 2.24 14.78 5.70
N SER A 172 3.21 15.64 6.03
CA SER A 172 3.02 17.10 6.08
C SER A 172 2.72 17.64 4.67
N ALA A 173 1.88 18.66 4.59
CA ALA A 173 1.23 19.23 3.40
C ALA A 173 2.00 19.13 2.06
N GLY A 174 1.33 18.53 1.07
CA GLY A 174 1.74 18.42 -0.33
C GLY A 174 1.40 17.05 -0.92
N PRO A 175 1.24 16.94 -2.24
CA PRO A 175 1.02 15.66 -2.90
C PRO A 175 2.34 14.86 -2.91
N VAL A 176 2.64 14.18 -1.80
CA VAL A 176 3.84 13.35 -1.70
C VAL A 176 3.44 11.89 -1.72
N SER A 177 3.50 11.28 -2.90
CA SER A 177 3.30 9.84 -3.09
C SER A 177 4.20 8.99 -2.20
N TYR A 178 5.33 9.54 -1.77
CA TYR A 178 6.42 8.83 -1.09
C TYR A 178 6.25 8.67 0.41
N THR A 179 5.42 9.48 1.07
CA THR A 179 5.20 9.36 2.52
C THR A 179 4.41 8.11 2.89
N HIS A 180 3.89 7.41 1.89
CA HIS A 180 2.99 6.29 2.08
C HIS A 180 3.69 4.96 2.34
N LEU A 181 4.96 4.85 1.93
CA LEU A 181 5.71 3.60 1.98
C LEU A 181 6.66 3.48 3.17
N THR A 182 6.75 4.52 3.96
CA THR A 182 7.55 4.50 5.20
C THR A 182 6.74 4.06 6.43
N LEU A 183 5.53 3.52 6.25
CA LEU A 183 4.93 2.72 7.31
C LEU A 183 5.92 1.62 7.70
N PRO A 184 5.92 1.13 8.96
CA PRO A 184 7.02 0.36 9.54
C PRO A 184 7.21 -1.01 8.90
N THR A 185 7.38 -1.03 7.59
CA THR A 185 7.74 -2.19 6.79
C THR A 185 9.26 -2.42 6.76
N ARG A 186 10.04 -1.53 7.37
CA ARG A 186 11.45 -1.81 7.60
C ARG A 186 11.54 -2.83 8.73
N LEU A 187 11.31 -4.07 8.37
CA LEU A 187 11.76 -5.20 9.14
C LEU A 187 13.24 -5.33 8.89
N MET A 188 13.96 -5.07 9.93
CA MET A 188 15.34 -5.54 9.96
C MET A 188 15.32 -7.03 10.18
#